data_8c91db74d6a51effe6da26407c741684
#
_entry.id   8c91db74d6a51effe6da26407c741684
#
_cell.length_a   1.000
_cell.length_b   1.000
_cell.length_c   1.000
_cell.angle_alpha   90.00
_cell.angle_beta   90.00
_cell.angle_gamma   90.00
#
_symmetry.space_group_name_H-M   'P 1'
#
loop_
_entity.id
_entity.type
_entity.pdbx_description
1 polymer ?
#
loop_
_entity_poly.entity_id
_entity_poly.type
_entity_poly.pdbx_seq_one_letter_code
_entity_poly.pdbx_strand_id
1 'polypeptide(L)'
;MNQSLLVIQHVDHEGPDLIHELAMQRGMSIRTIRPDLGELLPDPASVPETIAVVLGGPMGVNQRNDPKMDWLRHELEWLSSWHQQKKPVLGICLGAQLLAVAAGGSVEPLTVGDPPAQLKELGIGAIHWLVNPSEEPLLDGLDPSALVLHWHGDRIRLPNDATLLGSSLHCSEQVFKIGRHALGLQCHLEVSGPNLERWIKADAAYIVSAMGKNGANQLRSDWKRLGGHLQKSGTQLFTNMFNQLQNSSSS
;
A
#
# COMPACT_ATOMS: atom_id res chain seq x y z
N MET A 1 7.19 -25.15 -7.42
CA MET A 1 6.41 -24.41 -8.47
C MET A 1 6.85 -22.95 -8.37
N ASN A 2 7.01 -22.25 -9.50
CA ASN A 2 7.40 -20.83 -9.45
C ASN A 2 6.17 -20.03 -9.00
N GLN A 3 6.30 -19.30 -7.89
CA GLN A 3 5.27 -18.35 -7.45
C GLN A 3 5.07 -17.24 -8.48
N SER A 4 3.85 -16.72 -8.55
CA SER A 4 3.49 -15.59 -9.40
C SER A 4 3.08 -14.38 -8.57
N LEU A 5 3.28 -13.19 -9.14
CA LEU A 5 2.80 -11.93 -8.61
C LEU A 5 1.65 -11.41 -9.47
N LEU A 6 0.51 -11.16 -8.84
CA LEU A 6 -0.64 -10.53 -9.45
C LEU A 6 -0.74 -9.09 -8.95
N VAL A 7 -0.47 -8.13 -9.82
CA VAL A 7 -0.54 -6.70 -9.51
C VAL A 7 -1.88 -6.15 -9.95
N ILE A 8 -2.64 -5.56 -9.05
CA ILE A 8 -3.86 -4.80 -9.34
C ILE A 8 -3.48 -3.32 -9.31
N GLN A 9 -3.56 -2.68 -10.45
CA GLN A 9 -3.12 -1.29 -10.65
C GLN A 9 -4.31 -0.45 -11.13
N HIS A 10 -4.47 0.76 -10.59
CA HIS A 10 -5.65 1.60 -10.80
C HIS A 10 -5.40 2.81 -11.69
N VAL A 11 -4.15 3.26 -11.80
CA VAL A 11 -3.73 4.39 -12.65
C VAL A 11 -2.34 4.14 -13.23
N ASP A 12 -2.02 4.76 -14.35
CA ASP A 12 -0.78 4.49 -15.09
C ASP A 12 0.49 4.91 -14.34
N HIS A 13 0.41 5.92 -13.50
CA HIS A 13 1.57 6.49 -12.81
C HIS A 13 1.87 5.83 -11.47
N GLU A 14 0.93 5.09 -10.87
CA GLU A 14 1.14 4.34 -9.62
C GLU A 14 1.45 2.87 -9.92
N GLY A 15 2.68 2.57 -10.31
CA GLY A 15 3.15 1.22 -10.60
C GLY A 15 3.77 0.52 -9.37
N PRO A 16 4.08 -0.79 -9.50
CA PRO A 16 4.64 -1.60 -8.41
C PRO A 16 6.14 -1.37 -8.15
N ASP A 17 6.84 -0.59 -8.97
CA ASP A 17 8.24 -0.14 -8.83
C ASP A 17 9.17 -1.16 -8.16
N LEU A 18 9.63 -0.87 -6.93
CA LEU A 18 10.53 -1.73 -6.15
C LEU A 18 10.00 -3.15 -5.95
N ILE A 19 8.69 -3.32 -5.81
CA ILE A 19 8.08 -4.65 -5.65
C ILE A 19 8.26 -5.47 -6.93
N HIS A 20 8.07 -4.83 -8.10
CA HIS A 20 8.32 -5.46 -9.40
C HIS A 20 9.78 -5.90 -9.52
N GLU A 21 10.73 -5.02 -9.20
CA GLU A 21 12.17 -5.32 -9.25
C GLU A 21 12.53 -6.52 -8.37
N LEU A 22 12.05 -6.53 -7.13
CA LEU A 22 12.30 -7.63 -6.18
C LEU A 22 11.64 -8.95 -6.59
N ALA A 23 10.45 -8.91 -7.20
CA ALA A 23 9.79 -10.09 -7.74
C ALA A 23 10.55 -10.67 -8.94
N MET A 24 11.02 -9.81 -9.85
CA MET A 24 11.85 -10.22 -10.98
C MET A 24 13.17 -10.86 -10.53
N GLN A 25 13.83 -10.30 -9.51
CA GLN A 25 15.04 -10.88 -8.92
C GLN A 25 14.82 -12.28 -8.33
N ARG A 26 13.58 -12.59 -7.91
CA ARG A 26 13.16 -13.90 -7.41
C ARG A 26 12.69 -14.86 -8.50
N GLY A 27 12.73 -14.44 -9.77
CA GLY A 27 12.26 -15.26 -10.89
C GLY A 27 10.74 -15.47 -10.91
N MET A 28 9.97 -14.59 -10.25
CA MET A 28 8.51 -14.66 -10.25
C MET A 28 7.96 -14.22 -11.61
N SER A 29 6.91 -14.88 -12.08
CA SER A 29 6.10 -14.35 -13.18
C SER A 29 5.19 -13.23 -12.66
N ILE A 30 5.10 -12.14 -13.42
CA ILE A 30 4.31 -10.97 -13.01
C ILE A 30 3.20 -10.73 -14.03
N ARG A 31 1.97 -10.60 -13.52
CA ARG A 31 0.80 -10.21 -14.31
C ARG A 31 0.17 -8.97 -13.67
N THR A 32 0.02 -7.91 -14.45
CA THR A 32 -0.73 -6.72 -14.04
C THR A 32 -2.13 -6.76 -14.61
N ILE A 33 -3.12 -6.37 -13.81
CA ILE A 33 -4.54 -6.23 -14.20
C ILE A 33 -4.96 -4.80 -13.88
N ARG A 34 -5.73 -4.21 -14.79
CA ARG A 34 -6.30 -2.87 -14.74
C ARG A 34 -7.83 -2.92 -14.69
N PRO A 35 -8.43 -3.09 -13.48
CA PRO A 35 -9.90 -3.13 -13.36
C PRO A 35 -10.57 -1.84 -13.82
N ASP A 36 -9.92 -0.71 -13.65
CA ASP A 36 -10.35 0.62 -14.10
C ASP A 36 -10.50 0.71 -15.64
N LEU A 37 -9.80 -0.16 -16.39
CA LEU A 37 -9.91 -0.31 -17.84
C LEU A 37 -10.84 -1.47 -18.25
N GLY A 38 -11.54 -2.09 -17.30
CA GLY A 38 -12.47 -3.20 -17.54
C GLY A 38 -11.81 -4.58 -17.62
N GLU A 39 -10.54 -4.71 -17.21
CA GLU A 39 -9.90 -6.03 -17.12
C GLU A 39 -10.46 -6.83 -15.94
N LEU A 40 -10.72 -8.12 -16.17
CA LEU A 40 -11.32 -8.99 -15.18
C LEU A 40 -10.28 -9.60 -14.22
N LEU A 41 -10.60 -9.54 -12.94
CA LEU A 41 -9.83 -10.23 -11.90
C LEU A 41 -10.05 -11.75 -12.01
N PRO A 42 -9.00 -12.59 -11.86
CA PRO A 42 -9.14 -14.04 -11.92
C PRO A 42 -9.88 -14.57 -10.69
N ASP A 43 -10.58 -15.67 -10.81
CA ASP A 43 -11.07 -16.38 -9.63
C ASP A 43 -9.90 -16.71 -8.70
N PRO A 44 -9.95 -16.31 -7.42
CA PRO A 44 -8.89 -16.61 -6.45
C PRO A 44 -8.50 -18.10 -6.41
N ALA A 45 -9.45 -19.02 -6.58
CA ALA A 45 -9.19 -20.47 -6.58
C ALA A 45 -8.39 -20.95 -7.80
N SER A 46 -8.46 -20.20 -8.92
CA SER A 46 -7.76 -20.57 -10.16
C SER A 46 -6.27 -20.21 -10.17
N VAL A 47 -5.78 -19.44 -9.18
CA VAL A 47 -4.40 -18.95 -9.09
C VAL A 47 -3.77 -19.28 -7.74
N PRO A 48 -3.54 -20.56 -7.42
CA PRO A 48 -3.18 -21.03 -6.06
C PRO A 48 -1.86 -20.44 -5.54
N GLU A 49 -0.80 -20.45 -6.35
CA GLU A 49 0.56 -20.04 -5.96
C GLU A 49 0.83 -18.55 -6.25
N THR A 50 -0.16 -17.69 -5.98
CA THR A 50 -0.09 -16.28 -6.36
C THR A 50 -0.13 -15.36 -5.15
N ILE A 51 0.81 -14.40 -5.11
CA ILE A 51 0.77 -13.26 -4.20
C ILE A 51 0.05 -12.11 -4.92
N ALA A 52 -0.98 -11.55 -4.31
CA ALA A 52 -1.64 -10.35 -4.83
C ALA A 52 -0.98 -9.09 -4.27
N VAL A 53 -0.80 -8.07 -5.12
CA VAL A 53 -0.42 -6.71 -4.73
C VAL A 53 -1.47 -5.76 -5.26
N VAL A 54 -2.20 -5.12 -4.37
CA VAL A 54 -3.23 -4.13 -4.68
C VAL A 54 -2.63 -2.75 -4.42
N LEU A 55 -2.42 -1.99 -5.49
CA LEU A 55 -1.72 -0.71 -5.45
C LEU A 55 -2.61 0.45 -4.99
N GLY A 56 -2.01 1.64 -4.95
CA GLY A 56 -2.68 2.90 -4.69
C GLY A 56 -3.57 3.38 -5.83
N GLY A 57 -4.15 4.56 -5.63
CA GLY A 57 -4.99 5.24 -6.62
C GLY A 57 -5.69 6.46 -6.01
N PRO A 58 -6.08 7.43 -6.84
CA PRO A 58 -6.74 8.65 -6.38
C PRO A 58 -8.19 8.45 -5.93
N MET A 59 -8.74 7.23 -6.09
CA MET A 59 -10.11 6.89 -5.71
C MET A 59 -10.24 6.73 -4.19
N GLY A 60 -11.38 7.10 -3.64
CA GLY A 60 -11.74 6.72 -2.27
C GLY A 60 -12.56 5.43 -2.25
N VAL A 61 -12.37 4.61 -1.22
CA VAL A 61 -13.13 3.34 -1.07
C VAL A 61 -14.64 3.56 -1.09
N ASN A 62 -15.13 4.72 -0.62
CA ASN A 62 -16.56 5.05 -0.62
C ASN A 62 -17.14 5.27 -2.03
N GLN A 63 -16.29 5.49 -3.05
CA GLN A 63 -16.71 5.59 -4.44
C GLN A 63 -17.16 4.24 -5.05
N ARG A 64 -16.97 3.12 -4.34
CA ARG A 64 -17.53 1.81 -4.75
C ARG A 64 -19.05 1.80 -4.93
N ASN A 65 -19.74 2.81 -4.39
CA ASN A 65 -21.18 2.99 -4.55
C ASN A 65 -21.55 3.85 -5.77
N ASP A 66 -20.56 4.44 -6.46
CA ASP A 66 -20.78 5.18 -7.71
C ASP A 66 -20.86 4.18 -8.89
N PRO A 67 -21.95 4.19 -9.67
CA PRO A 67 -22.06 3.33 -10.84
C PRO A 67 -20.92 3.46 -11.87
N LYS A 68 -20.22 4.61 -11.88
CA LYS A 68 -19.04 4.81 -12.74
C LYS A 68 -17.78 4.11 -12.22
N MET A 69 -17.80 3.67 -10.97
CA MET A 69 -16.71 2.98 -10.27
C MET A 69 -17.12 1.54 -9.88
N ASP A 70 -18.02 0.92 -10.64
CA ASP A 70 -18.53 -0.43 -10.34
C ASP A 70 -17.42 -1.49 -10.28
N TRP A 71 -16.33 -1.28 -11.02
CA TRP A 71 -15.12 -2.09 -10.93
C TRP A 71 -14.51 -2.11 -9.52
N LEU A 72 -14.59 -1.01 -8.77
CA LEU A 72 -14.05 -0.92 -7.41
C LEU A 72 -14.87 -1.77 -6.42
N ARG A 73 -16.17 -1.89 -6.64
CA ARG A 73 -17.04 -2.81 -5.88
C ARG A 73 -16.69 -4.26 -6.17
N HIS A 74 -16.52 -4.62 -7.45
CA HIS A 74 -16.11 -5.96 -7.85
C HIS A 74 -14.71 -6.33 -7.31
N GLU A 75 -13.79 -5.38 -7.30
CA GLU A 75 -12.46 -5.58 -6.72
C GLU A 75 -12.52 -5.82 -5.21
N LEU A 76 -13.36 -5.07 -4.49
CA LEU A 76 -13.56 -5.28 -3.07
C LEU A 76 -14.17 -6.67 -2.77
N GLU A 77 -15.14 -7.11 -3.55
CA GLU A 77 -15.73 -8.45 -3.46
C GLU A 77 -14.67 -9.55 -3.72
N TRP A 78 -13.87 -9.35 -4.74
CA TRP A 78 -12.75 -10.21 -5.08
C TRP A 78 -11.72 -10.28 -3.94
N LEU A 79 -11.32 -9.12 -3.41
CA LEU A 79 -10.35 -9.03 -2.32
C LEU A 79 -10.90 -9.66 -1.03
N SER A 80 -12.21 -9.54 -0.75
CA SER A 80 -12.87 -10.24 0.34
C SER A 80 -12.75 -11.75 0.19
N SER A 81 -13.01 -12.28 -1.01
CA SER A 81 -12.84 -13.71 -1.31
C SER A 81 -11.38 -14.16 -1.18
N TRP A 82 -10.43 -13.34 -1.66
CA TRP A 82 -8.99 -13.59 -1.54
C TRP A 82 -8.55 -13.68 -0.08
N HIS A 83 -8.97 -12.71 0.73
CA HIS A 83 -8.67 -12.65 2.15
C HIS A 83 -9.30 -13.81 2.94
N GLN A 84 -10.57 -14.16 2.69
CA GLN A 84 -11.25 -15.30 3.34
C GLN A 84 -10.53 -16.64 3.08
N GLN A 85 -9.95 -16.80 1.90
CA GLN A 85 -9.13 -17.96 1.54
C GLN A 85 -7.71 -17.89 2.15
N LYS A 86 -7.40 -16.86 2.93
CA LYS A 86 -6.08 -16.60 3.54
C LYS A 86 -4.94 -16.58 2.52
N LYS A 87 -5.23 -16.14 1.30
CA LYS A 87 -4.24 -16.02 0.24
C LYS A 87 -3.32 -14.82 0.47
N PRO A 88 -2.03 -14.95 0.10
CA PRO A 88 -1.05 -13.89 0.31
C PRO A 88 -1.45 -12.58 -0.40
N VAL A 89 -1.46 -11.47 0.34
CA VAL A 89 -1.81 -10.15 -0.21
C VAL A 89 -1.05 -9.01 0.45
N LEU A 90 -0.61 -8.08 -0.38
CA LEU A 90 -0.13 -6.75 0.02
C LEU A 90 -1.11 -5.71 -0.52
N GLY A 91 -1.64 -4.85 0.34
CA GLY A 91 -2.37 -3.64 -0.05
C GLY A 91 -1.54 -2.40 0.22
N ILE A 92 -1.51 -1.44 -0.72
CA ILE A 92 -0.80 -0.16 -0.58
C ILE A 92 -1.78 0.99 -0.80
N CYS A 93 -1.82 1.95 0.10
CA CYS A 93 -2.67 3.14 0.08
C CYS A 93 -4.14 2.76 -0.14
N LEU A 94 -4.74 3.02 -1.31
CA LEU A 94 -6.09 2.54 -1.66
C LEU A 94 -6.20 1.01 -1.47
N GLY A 95 -5.20 0.24 -1.89
CA GLY A 95 -5.18 -1.22 -1.72
C GLY A 95 -5.19 -1.65 -0.26
N ALA A 96 -4.51 -0.93 0.65
CA ALA A 96 -4.56 -1.18 2.08
C ALA A 96 -5.94 -0.84 2.67
N GLN A 97 -6.56 0.23 2.19
CA GLN A 97 -7.91 0.63 2.56
C GLN A 97 -8.94 -0.42 2.13
N LEU A 98 -8.84 -0.90 0.88
CA LEU A 98 -9.71 -1.97 0.36
C LEU A 98 -9.51 -3.27 1.15
N LEU A 99 -8.27 -3.64 1.48
CA LEU A 99 -7.95 -4.81 2.28
C LEU A 99 -8.57 -4.72 3.68
N ALA A 100 -8.44 -3.58 4.34
CA ALA A 100 -9.04 -3.37 5.65
C ALA A 100 -10.56 -3.50 5.62
N VAL A 101 -11.23 -2.92 4.60
CA VAL A 101 -12.68 -3.04 4.42
C VAL A 101 -13.10 -4.47 4.07
N ALA A 102 -12.34 -5.16 3.21
CA ALA A 102 -12.56 -6.57 2.88
C ALA A 102 -12.51 -7.49 4.11
N ALA A 103 -11.72 -7.11 5.12
CA ALA A 103 -11.57 -7.82 6.39
C ALA A 103 -12.53 -7.33 7.49
N GLY A 104 -13.46 -6.41 7.19
CA GLY A 104 -14.45 -5.92 8.15
C GLY A 104 -14.11 -4.62 8.88
N GLY A 105 -13.05 -3.94 8.48
CA GLY A 105 -12.70 -2.58 8.89
C GLY A 105 -13.47 -1.51 8.13
N SER A 106 -13.03 -0.26 8.26
CA SER A 106 -13.64 0.88 7.56
C SER A 106 -12.60 1.95 7.22
N VAL A 107 -13.02 2.93 6.41
CA VAL A 107 -12.20 4.06 5.99
C VAL A 107 -12.96 5.36 6.22
N GLU A 108 -12.28 6.35 6.75
CA GLU A 108 -12.83 7.67 7.02
C GLU A 108 -11.80 8.77 6.68
N PRO A 109 -12.21 10.03 6.48
CA PRO A 109 -11.28 11.14 6.30
C PRO A 109 -10.30 11.26 7.48
N LEU A 110 -9.02 11.49 7.18
CA LEU A 110 -8.02 11.82 8.19
C LEU A 110 -8.28 13.22 8.70
N THR A 111 -8.52 13.37 9.99
CA THR A 111 -8.79 14.65 10.64
C THR A 111 -7.88 14.87 11.83
N VAL A 112 -7.52 16.13 12.08
CA VAL A 112 -6.69 16.56 13.22
C VAL A 112 -7.26 17.83 13.86
N GLY A 113 -6.94 18.05 15.13
CA GLY A 113 -7.31 19.26 15.87
C GLY A 113 -8.71 19.22 16.48
N ASP A 114 -9.03 20.30 17.20
CA ASP A 114 -10.35 20.55 17.78
C ASP A 114 -10.71 22.02 17.52
N PRO A 115 -11.72 22.32 16.67
CA PRO A 115 -12.58 21.36 15.97
C PRO A 115 -11.80 20.54 14.91
N PRO A 116 -12.28 19.32 14.56
CA PRO A 116 -11.61 18.48 13.58
C PRO A 116 -11.53 19.12 12.20
N ALA A 117 -10.32 19.18 11.63
CA ALA A 117 -10.07 19.64 10.27
C ALA A 117 -9.44 18.51 9.46
N GLN A 118 -9.86 18.36 8.19
CA GLN A 118 -9.29 17.36 7.30
C GLN A 118 -7.80 17.63 7.07
N LEU A 119 -6.98 16.58 7.21
CA LEU A 119 -5.56 16.61 6.91
C LEU A 119 -5.28 15.74 5.68
N LYS A 120 -4.37 16.23 4.84
CA LYS A 120 -3.70 15.42 3.83
C LYS A 120 -2.27 15.19 4.29
N GLU A 121 -1.93 13.94 4.60
CA GLU A 121 -0.55 13.57 4.93
C GLU A 121 0.18 13.34 3.60
N LEU A 122 1.07 14.29 3.23
CA LEU A 122 1.77 14.31 1.95
C LEU A 122 3.24 14.69 2.14
N GLY A 123 4.13 13.89 1.54
CA GLY A 123 5.57 14.11 1.59
C GLY A 123 6.33 13.00 2.31
N ILE A 124 7.66 13.12 2.37
CA ILE A 124 8.50 12.15 3.09
C ILE A 124 8.44 12.47 4.59
N GLY A 125 7.99 11.51 5.36
CA GLY A 125 7.87 11.56 6.81
C GLY A 125 8.30 10.27 7.48
N ALA A 126 8.38 10.30 8.81
CA ALA A 126 8.75 9.11 9.58
C ALA A 126 7.51 8.34 10.05
N ILE A 127 7.62 7.03 10.05
CA ILE A 127 6.78 6.13 10.82
C ILE A 127 7.60 5.47 11.93
N HIS A 128 6.96 5.17 13.04
CA HIS A 128 7.54 4.43 14.16
C HIS A 128 6.89 3.05 14.22
N TRP A 129 7.71 2.01 14.39
CA TRP A 129 7.21 0.67 14.63
C TRP A 129 6.67 0.57 16.05
N LEU A 130 5.50 -0.02 16.21
CA LEU A 130 4.81 -0.19 17.49
C LEU A 130 5.13 -1.53 18.15
N VAL A 131 5.90 -2.35 17.46
CA VAL A 131 6.44 -3.63 17.92
C VAL A 131 7.97 -3.60 17.75
N ASN A 132 8.68 -4.41 18.53
CA ASN A 132 10.13 -4.52 18.35
C ASN A 132 10.44 -5.18 16.99
N PRO A 133 11.20 -4.50 16.08
CA PRO A 133 11.50 -5.07 14.77
C PRO A 133 12.17 -6.45 14.81
N SER A 134 12.98 -6.73 15.83
CA SER A 134 13.64 -8.05 15.96
C SER A 134 12.71 -9.20 16.38
N GLU A 135 11.47 -8.88 16.80
CA GLU A 135 10.46 -9.86 17.20
C GLU A 135 9.36 -10.06 16.14
N GLU A 136 9.33 -9.19 15.14
CA GLU A 136 8.37 -9.23 14.05
C GLU A 136 9.08 -9.57 12.73
N PRO A 137 8.87 -10.76 12.15
CA PRO A 137 9.58 -11.19 10.94
C PRO A 137 9.45 -10.24 9.74
N LEU A 138 8.34 -9.50 9.62
CA LEU A 138 8.15 -8.48 8.59
C LEU A 138 9.10 -7.30 8.76
N LEU A 139 9.52 -7.00 9.99
CA LEU A 139 10.33 -5.83 10.34
C LEU A 139 11.80 -6.18 10.61
N ASP A 140 12.17 -7.45 10.51
CA ASP A 140 13.53 -7.91 10.79
C ASP A 140 14.58 -7.14 9.95
N GLY A 141 15.62 -6.64 10.61
CA GLY A 141 16.67 -5.82 9.99
C GLY A 141 16.30 -4.37 9.70
N LEU A 142 15.08 -3.90 10.06
CA LEU A 142 14.71 -2.50 10.00
C LEU A 142 15.12 -1.75 11.28
N ASP A 143 15.44 -0.47 11.12
CA ASP A 143 15.63 0.45 12.25
C ASP A 143 14.30 0.66 13.01
N PRO A 144 14.30 1.19 14.26
CA PRO A 144 13.08 1.43 15.04
C PRO A 144 12.07 2.39 14.40
N SER A 145 12.47 3.09 13.37
CA SER A 145 11.63 3.96 12.54
C SER A 145 12.06 3.89 11.09
N ALA A 146 11.15 4.18 10.18
CA ALA A 146 11.43 4.24 8.75
C ALA A 146 10.95 5.56 8.14
N LEU A 147 11.67 6.06 7.15
CA LEU A 147 11.18 7.13 6.27
C LEU A 147 10.30 6.50 5.19
N VAL A 148 9.14 7.09 4.97
CA VAL A 148 8.15 6.67 4.00
C VAL A 148 7.64 7.86 3.19
N LEU A 149 7.03 7.63 2.05
CA LEU A 149 6.27 8.65 1.35
C LEU A 149 4.80 8.54 1.78
N HIS A 150 4.27 9.60 2.36
CA HIS A 150 2.85 9.76 2.62
C HIS A 150 2.18 10.40 1.40
N TRP A 151 0.99 9.89 1.02
CA TRP A 151 0.22 10.42 -0.10
C TRP A 151 -1.27 10.09 0.06
N HIS A 152 -1.85 10.50 1.22
CA HIS A 152 -3.23 10.15 1.54
C HIS A 152 -3.95 11.24 2.35
N GLY A 153 -5.26 11.24 2.29
CA GLY A 153 -6.15 12.12 3.06
C GLY A 153 -7.22 11.36 3.86
N ASP A 154 -7.20 10.04 3.74
CA ASP A 154 -8.07 9.14 4.50
C ASP A 154 -7.24 8.30 5.48
N ARG A 155 -7.91 7.76 6.51
CA ARG A 155 -7.35 6.82 7.46
C ARG A 155 -8.17 5.54 7.52
N ILE A 156 -7.52 4.47 7.88
CA ILE A 156 -8.11 3.15 8.07
C ILE A 156 -8.59 3.01 9.51
N ARG A 157 -9.76 2.40 9.71
CA ARG A 157 -10.17 1.79 10.96
C ARG A 157 -9.99 0.30 10.83
N LEU A 158 -9.01 -0.24 11.53
CA LEU A 158 -8.58 -1.63 11.39
C LEU A 158 -9.69 -2.61 11.81
N PRO A 159 -9.78 -3.76 11.12
CA PRO A 159 -10.60 -4.87 11.60
C PRO A 159 -10.04 -5.45 12.91
N ASN A 160 -10.90 -6.15 13.66
CA ASN A 160 -10.58 -6.62 15.02
C ASN A 160 -9.39 -7.61 15.08
N ASP A 161 -9.15 -8.35 14.02
CA ASP A 161 -8.08 -9.36 13.90
C ASP A 161 -6.77 -8.81 13.31
N ALA A 162 -6.74 -7.52 13.00
CA ALA A 162 -5.53 -6.85 12.53
C ALA A 162 -4.57 -6.53 13.68
N THR A 163 -3.30 -6.63 13.39
CA THR A 163 -2.21 -6.14 14.26
C THR A 163 -1.62 -4.90 13.66
N LEU A 164 -1.69 -3.78 14.39
CA LEU A 164 -1.06 -2.53 14.00
C LEU A 164 0.45 -2.64 14.23
N LEU A 165 1.25 -2.34 13.20
CA LEU A 165 2.71 -2.46 13.23
C LEU A 165 3.42 -1.12 13.20
N GLY A 166 2.87 -0.11 12.54
CA GLY A 166 3.53 1.18 12.35
C GLY A 166 2.56 2.36 12.32
N SER A 167 3.02 3.49 12.84
CA SER A 167 2.24 4.71 13.04
C SER A 167 3.05 5.95 12.64
N SER A 168 2.40 6.95 12.04
CA SER A 168 2.95 8.30 11.88
C SER A 168 2.43 9.26 12.95
N LEU A 169 2.88 10.50 12.92
CA LEU A 169 2.45 11.53 13.87
C LEU A 169 0.93 11.82 13.75
N HIS A 170 0.37 11.76 12.54
CA HIS A 170 -1.00 12.20 12.28
C HIS A 170 -1.95 11.04 11.97
N CYS A 171 -1.44 9.91 11.52
CA CYS A 171 -2.22 8.73 11.19
C CYS A 171 -1.64 7.50 11.89
N SER A 172 -2.41 6.91 12.78
CA SER A 172 -1.97 5.75 13.55
C SER A 172 -1.81 4.52 12.66
N GLU A 173 -2.67 4.33 11.67
CA GLU A 173 -2.79 3.12 10.89
C GLU A 173 -1.94 3.18 9.61
N GLN A 174 -0.60 3.26 9.76
CA GLN A 174 0.32 3.32 8.62
C GLN A 174 0.72 1.95 8.10
N VAL A 175 0.96 1.01 8.99
CA VAL A 175 1.33 -0.37 8.63
C VAL A 175 0.60 -1.33 9.54
N PHE A 176 -0.07 -2.31 8.95
CA PHE A 176 -0.79 -3.35 9.68
C PHE A 176 -0.69 -4.70 8.99
N LYS A 177 -0.89 -5.77 9.74
CA LYS A 177 -1.05 -7.13 9.19
C LYS A 177 -2.33 -7.78 9.67
N ILE A 178 -2.85 -8.74 8.89
CA ILE A 178 -3.95 -9.61 9.29
C ILE A 178 -3.47 -11.06 9.13
N GLY A 179 -3.35 -11.75 10.25
CA GLY A 179 -2.72 -13.07 10.26
C GLY A 179 -1.30 -13.04 9.69
N ARG A 180 -0.93 -14.08 8.94
CA ARG A 180 0.37 -14.18 8.26
C ARG A 180 0.29 -13.92 6.76
N HIS A 181 -0.93 -13.77 6.21
CA HIS A 181 -1.18 -13.74 4.77
C HIS A 181 -1.42 -12.33 4.23
N ALA A 182 -1.74 -11.34 5.07
CA ALA A 182 -2.11 -10.02 4.58
C ALA A 182 -1.30 -8.90 5.27
N LEU A 183 -0.73 -8.01 4.46
CA LEU A 183 -0.01 -6.81 4.87
C LEU A 183 -0.66 -5.59 4.23
N GLY A 184 -0.92 -4.54 5.01
CA GLY A 184 -1.43 -3.27 4.55
C GLY A 184 -0.48 -2.12 4.87
N LEU A 185 -0.18 -1.29 3.89
CA LEU A 185 0.63 -0.08 3.99
C LEU A 185 -0.23 1.12 3.55
N GLN A 186 -0.58 2.03 4.46
CA GLN A 186 -1.22 3.29 4.09
C GLN A 186 -0.21 4.24 3.42
N CYS A 187 1.03 4.17 3.83
CA CYS A 187 2.17 4.89 3.23
C CYS A 187 2.79 4.11 2.07
N HIS A 188 3.74 4.73 1.39
CA HIS A 188 4.44 4.19 0.24
C HIS A 188 5.93 3.98 0.55
N LEU A 189 6.41 2.79 0.27
CA LEU A 189 7.82 2.37 0.36
C LEU A 189 8.32 1.77 -0.96
N GLU A 190 7.40 1.57 -1.91
CA GLU A 190 7.68 1.00 -3.23
C GLU A 190 8.22 2.01 -4.23
N VAL A 191 7.94 3.29 -4.06
CA VAL A 191 8.12 4.35 -5.06
C VAL A 191 9.60 4.56 -5.41
N SER A 192 9.88 4.66 -6.71
CA SER A 192 11.17 5.09 -7.26
C SER A 192 11.21 6.60 -7.54
N GLY A 193 12.43 7.17 -7.65
CA GLY A 193 12.57 8.59 -7.99
C GLY A 193 11.93 8.97 -9.33
N PRO A 194 12.15 8.22 -10.42
CA PRO A 194 11.46 8.45 -11.69
C PRO A 194 9.94 8.40 -11.59
N ASN A 195 9.41 7.51 -10.75
CA ASN A 195 7.96 7.37 -10.58
C ASN A 195 7.37 8.48 -9.71
N LEU A 196 8.07 8.90 -8.66
CA LEU A 196 7.68 10.09 -7.88
C LEU A 196 7.53 11.34 -8.79
N GLU A 197 8.39 11.49 -9.77
CA GLU A 197 8.27 12.63 -10.72
C GLU A 197 7.02 12.51 -11.61
N ARG A 198 6.56 11.30 -11.94
CA ARG A 198 5.27 11.07 -12.62
C ARG A 198 4.11 11.44 -11.71
N TRP A 199 4.13 11.04 -10.44
CA TRP A 199 3.11 11.41 -9.44
C TRP A 199 3.03 12.91 -9.24
N ILE A 200 4.19 13.59 -9.11
CA ILE A 200 4.24 15.06 -8.98
C ILE A 200 3.55 15.76 -10.16
N LYS A 201 3.69 15.22 -11.37
CA LYS A 201 3.05 15.80 -12.57
C LYS A 201 1.56 15.47 -12.62
N ALA A 202 1.19 14.23 -12.33
CA ALA A 202 -0.20 13.78 -12.38
C ALA A 202 -1.07 14.47 -11.32
N ASP A 203 -0.55 14.59 -10.09
CA ASP A 203 -1.29 15.04 -8.92
C ASP A 203 -0.97 16.49 -8.50
N ALA A 204 -0.56 17.34 -9.44
CA ALA A 204 -0.13 18.72 -9.15
C ALA A 204 -1.16 19.51 -8.33
N ALA A 205 -2.46 19.35 -8.60
CA ALA A 205 -3.53 20.02 -7.87
C ALA A 205 -3.65 19.50 -6.42
N TYR A 206 -3.48 18.20 -6.20
CA TYR A 206 -3.49 17.59 -4.88
C TYR A 206 -2.31 18.09 -4.05
N ILE A 207 -1.11 18.15 -4.64
CA ILE A 207 0.11 18.66 -3.99
C ILE A 207 -0.09 20.14 -3.57
N VAL A 208 -0.61 20.98 -4.46
CA VAL A 208 -0.86 22.38 -4.14
C VAL A 208 -1.86 22.52 -2.99
N SER A 209 -2.90 21.67 -2.95
CA SER A 209 -3.90 21.70 -1.89
C SER A 209 -3.38 21.26 -0.52
N ALA A 210 -2.38 20.36 -0.49
CA ALA A 210 -1.80 19.82 0.74
C ALA A 210 -0.57 20.60 1.24
N MET A 211 0.30 21.02 0.32
CA MET A 211 1.62 21.60 0.63
C MET A 211 1.80 23.03 0.11
N GLY A 212 0.79 23.59 -0.58
CA GLY A 212 0.90 24.90 -1.21
C GLY A 212 1.71 24.89 -2.51
N LYS A 213 1.88 26.08 -3.11
CA LYS A 213 2.48 26.25 -4.45
C LYS A 213 3.92 25.71 -4.58
N ASN A 214 4.66 25.61 -3.49
CA ASN A 214 6.06 25.13 -3.51
C ASN A 214 6.17 23.61 -3.23
N GLY A 215 5.09 22.91 -2.96
CA GLY A 215 5.08 21.50 -2.56
C GLY A 215 5.82 20.59 -3.51
N ALA A 216 5.65 20.74 -4.81
CA ALA A 216 6.36 19.92 -5.81
C ALA A 216 7.90 20.06 -5.73
N ASN A 217 8.40 21.29 -5.51
CA ASN A 217 9.85 21.52 -5.36
C ASN A 217 10.36 20.94 -4.03
N GLN A 218 9.57 21.05 -2.98
CA GLN A 218 9.89 20.46 -1.69
C GLN A 218 9.99 18.93 -1.80
N LEU A 219 9.02 18.25 -2.44
CA LEU A 219 9.05 16.81 -2.67
C LEU A 219 10.31 16.36 -3.41
N ARG A 220 10.71 17.08 -4.47
CA ARG A 220 11.95 16.79 -5.20
C ARG A 220 13.20 16.96 -4.34
N SER A 221 13.24 18.03 -3.55
CA SER A 221 14.35 18.31 -2.63
C SER A 221 14.45 17.24 -1.53
N ASP A 222 13.33 16.87 -0.94
CA ASP A 222 13.28 15.85 0.10
C ASP A 222 13.65 14.47 -0.46
N TRP A 223 13.17 14.13 -1.66
CA TRP A 223 13.56 12.89 -2.31
C TRP A 223 15.08 12.81 -2.57
N LYS A 224 15.66 13.89 -3.08
CA LYS A 224 17.13 13.94 -3.31
C LYS A 224 17.93 13.68 -2.03
N ARG A 225 17.42 14.12 -0.88
CA ARG A 225 18.07 14.00 0.42
C ARG A 225 17.76 12.69 1.13
N LEU A 226 16.53 12.21 1.04
CA LEU A 226 15.98 11.16 1.91
C LEU A 226 15.55 9.89 1.15
N GLY A 227 15.38 9.95 -0.17
CA GLY A 227 14.86 8.85 -0.99
C GLY A 227 15.68 7.56 -0.87
N GLY A 228 17.00 7.67 -0.71
CA GLY A 228 17.84 6.49 -0.50
C GLY A 228 17.55 5.74 0.80
N HIS A 229 17.19 6.44 1.88
CA HIS A 229 16.77 5.81 3.14
C HIS A 229 15.42 5.11 2.99
N LEU A 230 14.45 5.77 2.33
CA LEU A 230 13.14 5.19 2.04
C LEU A 230 13.30 3.89 1.23
N GLN A 231 14.07 3.91 0.15
CA GLN A 231 14.31 2.74 -0.70
C GLN A 231 15.01 1.60 0.06
N LYS A 232 15.96 1.92 0.95
CA LYS A 232 16.60 0.91 1.81
C LYS A 232 15.59 0.21 2.70
N SER A 233 14.73 0.97 3.40
CA SER A 233 13.68 0.42 4.27
C SER A 233 12.65 -0.36 3.47
N GLY A 234 12.23 0.14 2.30
CA GLY A 234 11.31 -0.56 1.39
C GLY A 234 11.89 -1.89 0.91
N THR A 235 13.15 -1.90 0.49
CA THR A 235 13.83 -3.13 0.05
C THR A 235 13.84 -4.18 1.16
N GLN A 236 14.17 -3.79 2.40
CA GLN A 236 14.17 -4.72 3.53
C GLN A 236 12.76 -5.23 3.83
N LEU A 237 11.77 -4.35 3.94
CA LEU A 237 10.38 -4.72 4.25
C LEU A 237 9.80 -5.67 3.20
N PHE A 238 9.93 -5.35 1.91
CA PHE A 238 9.38 -6.20 0.85
C PHE A 238 10.15 -7.51 0.68
N THR A 239 11.45 -7.51 0.98
CA THR A 239 12.23 -8.76 1.06
C THR A 239 11.69 -9.67 2.15
N ASN A 240 11.45 -9.15 3.35
CA ASN A 240 10.88 -9.88 4.48
C ASN A 240 9.46 -10.38 4.16
N MET A 241 8.64 -9.51 3.56
CA MET A 241 7.29 -9.87 3.11
C MET A 241 7.31 -11.06 2.14
N PHE A 242 8.11 -11.01 1.09
CA PHE A 242 8.22 -12.12 0.15
C PHE A 242 8.66 -13.42 0.84
N ASN A 243 9.66 -13.34 1.73
CA ASN A 243 10.13 -14.50 2.49
C ASN A 243 9.03 -15.10 3.38
N GLN A 244 8.24 -14.26 4.06
CA GLN A 244 7.13 -14.71 4.89
C GLN A 244 6.00 -15.33 4.08
N LEU A 245 5.58 -14.66 2.99
CA LEU A 245 4.45 -15.10 2.18
C LEU A 245 4.78 -16.37 1.37
N GLN A 246 6.04 -16.57 0.99
CA GLN A 246 6.50 -17.80 0.35
C GLN A 246 6.40 -19.02 1.29
N ASN A 247 6.70 -18.85 2.56
CA ASN A 247 6.66 -19.92 3.56
C ASN A 247 5.22 -20.26 3.97
N SER A 248 4.26 -19.37 3.79
CA SER A 248 2.84 -19.58 4.14
C SER A 248 2.10 -20.49 3.15
N SER A 249 2.59 -20.62 1.93
CA SER A 249 2.02 -21.51 0.88
C SER A 249 2.45 -22.98 1.02
N SER A 250 3.36 -23.28 1.95
CA SER A 250 3.95 -24.62 2.14
C SER A 250 3.44 -25.34 3.40
N SER A 251 2.47 -24.75 4.10
CA SER A 251 1.85 -25.26 5.33
C SER A 251 0.37 -25.53 5.13
#